data_449d4b9ade188ec0af9343935ef6dd6c
#
_entry.id   449d4b9ade188ec0af9343935ef6dd6c
#
_cell.length_a   1.000
_cell.length_b   1.000
_cell.length_c   1.000
_cell.angle_alpha   90.00
_cell.angle_beta   90.00
_cell.angle_gamma   90.00
#
_symmetry.space_group_name_H-M   'P 1'
#
loop_
_entity.id
_entity.type
_entity.pdbx_description
1 polymer ?
#
loop_
_entity_poly.entity_id
_entity_poly.type
_entity_poly.pdbx_seq_one_letter_code
_entity_poly.pdbx_strand_id
1 'polypeptide(L)'
;LVSSLKEVDELEKISKETGKIIFPVFQYRYGLGFSKLKALIKSGLAGKPLVASLETHWNRGKDYYSKPWRGTWEGEQGGAILSHSIHIHDLVSMILGPVSNVFAKLSTRVNDIEVEDCAALSIEMENGTLVTSSITLGAANDTSRLRFCFEGLTAESGASPDKPYSPADDKWEF
;
A
#
# COMPACT_ATOMS: atom_id res chain seq x y z
N LEU A 1 -4.75 6.27 -11.28
CA LEU A 1 -5.94 6.79 -11.95
C LEU A 1 -5.59 8.10 -12.66
N VAL A 2 -5.07 9.06 -11.92
CA VAL A 2 -4.63 10.38 -12.39
C VAL A 2 -3.36 10.78 -11.65
N SER A 3 -2.63 11.77 -12.16
CA SER A 3 -1.29 12.14 -11.71
C SER A 3 -1.22 13.46 -10.94
N SER A 4 -2.32 14.21 -10.90
CA SER A 4 -2.35 15.52 -10.24
C SER A 4 -3.70 15.78 -9.56
N LEU A 5 -3.69 16.66 -8.55
CA LEU A 5 -4.93 17.12 -7.88
C LEU A 5 -5.85 17.86 -8.87
N LYS A 6 -5.30 18.57 -9.84
CA LYS A 6 -6.09 19.25 -10.88
C LYS A 6 -6.93 18.23 -11.68
N GLU A 7 -6.35 17.09 -12.03
CA GLU A 7 -7.10 16.03 -12.73
C GLU A 7 -8.16 15.39 -11.82
N VAL A 8 -7.92 15.31 -10.50
CA VAL A 8 -8.95 14.88 -9.54
C VAL A 8 -10.12 15.85 -9.55
N ASP A 9 -9.86 17.17 -9.48
CA ASP A 9 -10.89 18.20 -9.51
C ASP A 9 -11.69 18.15 -10.82
N GLU A 10 -11.02 17.92 -11.95
CA GLU A 10 -11.67 17.74 -13.26
C GLU A 10 -12.58 16.51 -13.29
N LEU A 11 -12.12 15.38 -12.75
CA LEU A 11 -12.93 14.16 -12.63
C LEU A 11 -14.13 14.36 -11.71
N GLU A 12 -13.96 15.03 -10.58
CA GLU A 12 -15.09 15.36 -9.69
C GLU A 12 -16.13 16.24 -10.39
N LYS A 13 -15.68 17.24 -11.13
CA LYS A 13 -16.56 18.12 -11.92
C LYS A 13 -17.37 17.31 -12.92
N ILE A 14 -16.70 16.48 -13.73
CA ILE A 14 -17.36 15.60 -14.72
C ILE A 14 -18.35 14.66 -14.04
N SER A 15 -17.98 14.07 -12.92
CA SER A 15 -18.86 13.19 -12.16
C SER A 15 -20.15 13.93 -11.70
N LYS A 16 -20.00 15.16 -11.18
CA LYS A 16 -21.15 16.00 -10.75
C LYS A 16 -22.03 16.40 -11.92
N GLU A 17 -21.44 16.81 -13.05
CA GLU A 17 -22.16 17.27 -14.24
C GLU A 17 -22.92 16.13 -14.95
N THR A 18 -22.36 14.93 -14.95
CA THR A 18 -22.92 13.79 -15.70
C THR A 18 -23.74 12.84 -14.83
N GLY A 19 -23.67 12.95 -13.50
CA GLY A 19 -24.25 11.99 -12.57
C GLY A 19 -23.56 10.60 -12.60
N LYS A 20 -22.39 10.49 -13.26
CA LYS A 20 -21.65 9.24 -13.31
C LYS A 20 -20.71 9.11 -12.12
N ILE A 21 -20.56 7.88 -11.62
CA ILE A 21 -19.67 7.59 -10.49
C ILE A 21 -18.31 7.13 -11.02
N ILE A 22 -17.24 7.76 -10.52
CA ILE A 22 -15.87 7.33 -10.73
C ILE A 22 -15.42 6.62 -9.45
N PHE A 23 -15.09 5.35 -9.55
CA PHE A 23 -14.77 4.53 -8.40
C PHE A 23 -13.37 3.90 -8.54
N PRO A 24 -12.32 4.43 -7.86
CA PRO A 24 -11.03 3.76 -7.82
C PRO A 24 -11.13 2.50 -6.96
N VAL A 25 -10.64 1.38 -7.49
CA VAL A 25 -10.71 0.09 -6.80
C VAL A 25 -9.39 -0.21 -6.10
N PHE A 26 -9.42 -0.24 -4.76
CA PHE A 26 -8.36 -0.77 -3.91
C PHE A 26 -8.81 -2.12 -3.35
N GLN A 27 -8.57 -3.19 -4.10
CA GLN A 27 -9.14 -4.53 -3.83
C GLN A 27 -8.76 -5.09 -2.46
N TYR A 28 -7.61 -4.75 -1.91
CA TYR A 28 -7.17 -5.24 -0.60
C TYR A 28 -8.07 -4.80 0.56
N ARG A 29 -8.86 -3.74 0.39
CA ARG A 29 -9.85 -3.27 1.38
C ARG A 29 -10.95 -4.29 1.69
N TYR A 30 -11.18 -5.26 0.78
CA TYR A 30 -12.28 -6.22 0.83
C TYR A 30 -11.88 -7.59 1.37
N GLY A 31 -10.66 -7.76 1.86
CA GLY A 31 -10.17 -8.98 2.48
C GLY A 31 -10.89 -9.29 3.80
N LEU A 32 -11.09 -10.59 4.10
CA LEU A 32 -11.77 -11.03 5.32
C LEU A 32 -10.99 -10.65 6.59
N GLY A 33 -9.65 -10.85 6.60
CA GLY A 33 -8.80 -10.47 7.72
C GLY A 33 -8.85 -8.98 8.00
N PHE A 34 -8.79 -8.16 6.96
CA PHE A 34 -8.90 -6.70 7.07
C PHE A 34 -10.28 -6.26 7.58
N SER A 35 -11.35 -6.92 7.13
CA SER A 35 -12.70 -6.67 7.63
C SER A 35 -12.85 -7.01 9.11
N LYS A 36 -12.24 -8.11 9.56
CA LYS A 36 -12.18 -8.50 10.98
C LYS A 36 -11.40 -7.48 11.80
N LEU A 37 -10.24 -7.00 11.32
CA LEU A 37 -9.47 -5.95 11.99
C LEU A 37 -10.31 -4.69 12.19
N LYS A 38 -11.02 -4.23 11.17
CA LYS A 38 -11.93 -3.07 11.29
C LYS A 38 -13.01 -3.27 12.33
N ALA A 39 -13.58 -4.48 12.41
CA ALA A 39 -14.60 -4.80 13.41
C ALA A 39 -14.03 -4.77 14.84
N LEU A 40 -12.82 -5.31 15.05
CA LEU A 40 -12.13 -5.28 16.35
C LEU A 40 -11.78 -3.85 16.80
N ILE A 41 -11.33 -3.00 15.87
CA ILE A 41 -11.08 -1.59 16.15
C ILE A 41 -12.40 -0.88 16.53
N LYS A 42 -13.45 -1.07 15.73
CA LYS A 42 -14.77 -0.45 15.97
C LYS A 42 -15.38 -0.88 17.30
N SER A 43 -15.15 -2.10 17.75
CA SER A 43 -15.64 -2.59 19.06
C SER A 43 -14.86 -2.06 20.26
N GLY A 44 -13.73 -1.36 20.04
CA GLY A 44 -12.83 -0.89 21.07
C GLY A 44 -11.85 -1.93 21.62
N LEU A 45 -11.93 -3.20 21.19
CA LEU A 45 -11.05 -4.28 21.67
C LEU A 45 -9.59 -4.06 21.28
N ALA A 46 -9.33 -3.41 20.17
CA ALA A 46 -7.98 -3.11 19.75
C ALA A 46 -7.25 -2.12 20.66
N GLY A 47 -7.97 -1.16 21.23
CA GLY A 47 -7.35 -0.05 21.95
C GLY A 47 -6.63 0.92 21.01
N LYS A 48 -5.70 1.69 21.56
CA LYS A 48 -4.94 2.71 20.81
C LYS A 48 -3.91 2.05 19.88
N PRO A 49 -3.77 2.49 18.60
CA PRO A 49 -2.71 2.04 17.73
C PRO A 49 -1.35 2.62 18.18
N LEU A 50 -0.30 1.81 18.11
CA LEU A 50 1.04 2.15 18.58
C LEU A 50 2.05 2.22 17.44
N VAL A 51 2.23 1.11 16.74
CA VAL A 51 3.15 1.00 15.59
C VAL A 51 2.58 0.08 14.52
N ALA A 52 3.05 0.26 13.27
CA ALA A 52 2.81 -0.69 12.19
C ALA A 52 4.09 -0.93 11.37
N SER A 53 4.21 -2.12 10.80
CA SER A 53 5.27 -2.46 9.85
C SER A 53 4.68 -3.08 8.58
N LEU A 54 5.24 -2.66 7.44
CA LEU A 54 4.74 -2.98 6.11
C LEU A 54 5.87 -3.49 5.23
N GLU A 55 5.61 -4.55 4.49
CA GLU A 55 6.55 -5.10 3.52
C GLU A 55 5.85 -5.32 2.18
N THR A 56 6.48 -4.83 1.11
CA THR A 56 6.15 -5.15 -0.28
C THR A 56 7.43 -5.63 -0.94
N HIS A 57 7.70 -6.91 -0.84
CA HIS A 57 8.88 -7.53 -1.38
C HIS A 57 8.46 -8.45 -2.53
N TRP A 58 8.54 -7.95 -3.76
CA TRP A 58 8.10 -8.65 -4.96
C TRP A 58 9.23 -8.87 -5.94
N ASN A 59 9.05 -9.82 -6.83
CA ASN A 59 9.95 -10.10 -7.94
C ASN A 59 9.39 -9.52 -9.23
N ARG A 60 10.06 -8.49 -9.76
CA ARG A 60 9.75 -7.89 -11.06
C ARG A 60 11.05 -7.70 -11.82
N GLY A 61 11.23 -8.50 -12.85
CA GLY A 61 12.46 -8.52 -13.65
C GLY A 61 12.22 -8.06 -15.09
N LYS A 62 13.13 -8.45 -15.97
CA LYS A 62 13.19 -8.03 -17.39
C LYS A 62 11.87 -8.24 -18.14
N ASP A 63 11.18 -9.37 -17.91
CA ASP A 63 9.92 -9.67 -18.61
C ASP A 63 8.81 -8.70 -18.22
N TYR A 64 8.76 -8.31 -16.95
CA TYR A 64 7.81 -7.31 -16.45
C TYR A 64 8.09 -5.94 -17.07
N TYR A 65 9.36 -5.55 -17.17
CA TYR A 65 9.79 -4.27 -17.71
C TYR A 65 10.04 -4.28 -19.23
N SER A 66 9.70 -5.36 -19.94
CA SER A 66 9.79 -5.42 -21.40
C SER A 66 8.81 -4.49 -22.14
N LYS A 67 7.81 -3.98 -21.47
CA LYS A 67 6.84 -3.04 -22.01
C LYS A 67 7.42 -1.63 -22.06
N PRO A 68 7.37 -0.89 -23.19
CA PRO A 68 8.05 0.40 -23.36
C PRO A 68 7.69 1.50 -22.34
N TRP A 69 6.49 1.43 -21.78
CA TRP A 69 6.01 2.42 -20.80
C TRP A 69 6.37 2.08 -19.36
N ARG A 70 6.75 0.82 -19.07
CA ARG A 70 7.10 0.40 -17.71
C ARG A 70 8.49 0.86 -17.31
N GLY A 71 8.64 1.21 -16.05
CA GLY A 71 9.90 1.65 -15.49
C GLY A 71 10.32 3.05 -15.90
N THR A 72 9.48 3.80 -16.62
CA THR A 72 9.76 5.15 -17.09
C THR A 72 8.94 6.19 -16.35
N TRP A 73 9.48 7.40 -16.17
CA TRP A 73 8.74 8.51 -15.58
C TRP A 73 7.56 8.93 -16.46
N GLU A 74 7.71 8.90 -17.78
CA GLU A 74 6.64 9.24 -18.71
C GLU A 74 5.46 8.28 -18.60
N GLY A 75 5.72 6.97 -18.51
CA GLY A 75 4.68 5.95 -18.55
C GLY A 75 4.04 5.62 -17.21
N GLU A 76 4.82 5.56 -16.13
CA GLU A 76 4.35 5.14 -14.80
C GLU A 76 4.30 6.28 -13.78
N GLN A 77 5.01 7.39 -14.00
CA GLN A 77 5.06 8.58 -13.15
C GLN A 77 5.54 8.32 -11.69
N GLY A 78 6.09 7.16 -11.44
CA GLY A 78 6.64 6.68 -10.19
C GLY A 78 6.89 5.19 -10.25
N GLY A 79 7.69 4.67 -9.35
CA GLY A 79 8.10 3.27 -9.33
C GLY A 79 7.31 2.41 -8.36
N ALA A 80 8.03 1.62 -7.57
CA ALA A 80 7.47 0.61 -6.68
C ALA A 80 6.50 1.17 -5.63
N ILE A 81 6.68 2.41 -5.19
CA ILE A 81 5.78 3.04 -4.22
C ILE A 81 4.41 3.28 -4.85
N LEU A 82 4.38 3.91 -6.03
CA LEU A 82 3.14 4.31 -6.68
C LEU A 82 2.42 3.15 -7.35
N SER A 83 3.16 2.24 -7.98
CA SER A 83 2.58 1.18 -8.82
C SER A 83 2.30 -0.13 -8.07
N HIS A 84 2.98 -0.40 -6.94
CA HIS A 84 2.89 -1.67 -6.21
C HIS A 84 2.48 -1.48 -4.75
N SER A 85 3.25 -0.75 -3.95
CA SER A 85 2.97 -0.63 -2.51
C SER A 85 1.81 0.31 -2.17
N ILE A 86 1.26 1.02 -3.15
CA ILE A 86 0.07 1.88 -2.98
C ILE A 86 -1.10 1.14 -2.31
N HIS A 87 -1.31 -0.13 -2.64
CA HIS A 87 -2.38 -0.94 -2.06
C HIS A 87 -2.19 -1.17 -0.55
N ILE A 88 -0.95 -1.32 -0.09
CA ILE A 88 -0.63 -1.51 1.33
C ILE A 88 -0.67 -0.16 2.07
N HIS A 89 -0.15 0.91 1.48
CA HIS A 89 -0.24 2.25 2.05
C HIS A 89 -1.70 2.73 2.17
N ASP A 90 -2.55 2.34 1.23
CA ASP A 90 -3.98 2.59 1.29
C ASP A 90 -4.64 1.90 2.51
N LEU A 91 -4.32 0.62 2.77
CA LEU A 91 -4.81 -0.09 3.95
C LEU A 91 -4.38 0.57 5.26
N VAL A 92 -3.14 1.05 5.33
CA VAL A 92 -2.60 1.75 6.50
C VAL A 92 -3.38 3.03 6.76
N SER A 93 -3.55 3.86 5.74
CA SER A 93 -4.31 5.11 5.86
C SER A 93 -5.76 4.85 6.26
N MET A 94 -6.35 3.74 5.80
CA MET A 94 -7.72 3.35 6.15
C MET A 94 -7.88 2.89 7.62
N ILE A 95 -6.83 2.29 8.20
CA ILE A 95 -6.83 1.80 9.59
C ILE A 95 -6.37 2.86 10.58
N LEU A 96 -5.31 3.58 10.24
CA LEU A 96 -4.62 4.49 11.16
C LEU A 96 -4.97 5.97 10.93
N GLY A 97 -5.70 6.29 9.86
CA GLY A 97 -6.06 7.67 9.51
C GLY A 97 -5.03 8.38 8.64
N PRO A 98 -5.04 9.72 8.61
CA PRO A 98 -4.15 10.51 7.75
C PRO A 98 -2.70 10.46 8.18
N VAL A 99 -1.81 10.63 7.20
CA VAL A 99 -0.36 10.77 7.40
C VAL A 99 -0.04 12.21 7.77
N SER A 100 0.76 12.41 8.82
CA SER A 100 1.27 13.73 9.20
C SER A 100 2.65 14.01 8.63
N ASN A 101 3.54 13.01 8.61
CA ASN A 101 4.92 13.20 8.20
C ASN A 101 5.50 11.93 7.55
N VAL A 102 6.40 12.11 6.57
CA VAL A 102 7.10 11.00 5.89
C VAL A 102 8.58 11.34 5.72
N PHE A 103 9.44 10.41 6.11
CA PHE A 103 10.82 10.37 5.68
C PHE A 103 11.03 9.13 4.81
N ALA A 104 11.58 9.30 3.60
CA ALA A 104 11.77 8.21 2.65
C ALA A 104 13.16 8.24 2.01
N LYS A 105 13.72 7.06 1.79
CA LYS A 105 14.89 6.85 0.95
C LYS A 105 14.49 5.91 -0.20
N LEU A 106 14.63 6.40 -1.42
CA LEU A 106 14.33 5.69 -2.65
C LEU A 106 15.61 5.37 -3.41
N SER A 107 15.61 4.27 -4.16
CA SER A 107 16.73 3.89 -5.00
C SER A 107 16.27 2.95 -6.11
N THR A 108 16.93 3.03 -7.26
CA THR A 108 16.85 2.03 -8.34
C THR A 108 18.05 1.11 -8.20
N ARG A 109 17.82 -0.15 -7.83
CA ARG A 109 18.90 -1.08 -7.44
C ARG A 109 18.87 -2.43 -8.16
N VAL A 110 17.72 -2.81 -8.69
CA VAL A 110 17.46 -4.17 -9.19
C VAL A 110 17.38 -4.19 -10.71
N ASN A 111 16.62 -3.25 -11.27
CA ASN A 111 16.31 -3.21 -12.69
C ASN A 111 16.97 -1.98 -13.35
N ASP A 112 17.24 -2.09 -14.65
CA ASP A 112 17.72 -0.96 -15.47
C ASP A 112 16.50 -0.13 -15.93
N ILE A 113 16.00 0.72 -15.03
CA ILE A 113 14.79 1.54 -15.19
C ILE A 113 15.01 2.95 -14.62
N GLU A 114 14.14 3.87 -14.96
CA GLU A 114 14.25 5.28 -14.54
C GLU A 114 13.68 5.53 -13.13
N VAL A 115 12.64 4.79 -12.74
CA VAL A 115 11.92 4.99 -11.48
C VAL A 115 12.49 4.08 -10.37
N GLU A 116 12.07 4.31 -9.12
CA GLU A 116 12.55 3.51 -8.00
C GLU A 116 11.96 2.09 -7.98
N ASP A 117 12.80 1.09 -7.66
CA ASP A 117 12.41 -0.31 -7.41
C ASP A 117 12.72 -0.78 -5.99
N CYS A 118 13.31 0.10 -5.18
CA CYS A 118 13.56 -0.11 -3.76
C CYS A 118 13.25 1.17 -2.98
N ALA A 119 12.61 1.02 -1.81
CA ALA A 119 12.37 2.13 -0.90
C ALA A 119 12.30 1.68 0.56
N ALA A 120 12.67 2.60 1.46
CA ALA A 120 12.47 2.47 2.89
C ALA A 120 11.83 3.77 3.40
N LEU A 121 10.72 3.63 4.14
CA LEU A 121 9.95 4.77 4.64
C LEU A 121 9.76 4.68 6.15
N SER A 122 9.82 5.85 6.78
CA SER A 122 9.38 6.10 8.16
C SER A 122 8.22 7.09 8.09
N ILE A 123 7.06 6.71 8.58
CA ILE A 123 5.81 7.47 8.45
C ILE A 123 5.26 7.75 9.85
N GLU A 124 4.82 8.97 10.08
CA GLU A 124 4.07 9.37 11.27
C GLU A 124 2.63 9.68 10.87
N MET A 125 1.68 9.09 11.60
CA MET A 125 0.25 9.34 11.40
C MET A 125 -0.19 10.50 12.28
N GLU A 126 -1.28 11.20 11.92
CA GLU A 126 -1.81 12.32 12.72
C GLU A 126 -2.19 11.93 14.16
N ASN A 127 -2.54 10.67 14.40
CA ASN A 127 -2.82 10.14 15.73
C ASN A 127 -1.56 9.74 16.54
N GLY A 128 -0.36 10.00 16.00
CA GLY A 128 0.94 9.69 16.60
C GLY A 128 1.43 8.26 16.39
N THR A 129 0.72 7.42 15.65
CA THR A 129 1.19 6.07 15.32
C THR A 129 2.40 6.13 14.40
N LEU A 130 3.42 5.32 14.69
CA LEU A 130 4.63 5.24 13.86
C LEU A 130 4.55 4.02 12.94
N VAL A 131 4.91 4.22 11.66
CA VAL A 131 4.84 3.18 10.64
C VAL A 131 6.16 3.07 9.91
N THR A 132 6.63 1.85 9.69
CA THR A 132 7.76 1.55 8.81
C THR A 132 7.29 0.82 7.57
N SER A 133 7.85 1.17 6.42
CA SER A 133 7.55 0.48 5.15
C SER A 133 8.84 0.15 4.42
N SER A 134 9.03 -1.11 4.03
CA SER A 134 10.14 -1.54 3.20
C SER A 134 9.62 -2.16 1.90
N ILE A 135 10.24 -1.74 0.78
CA ILE A 135 9.76 -2.06 -0.56
C ILE A 135 10.94 -2.49 -1.42
N THR A 136 10.78 -3.60 -2.12
CA THR A 136 11.70 -3.99 -3.20
C THR A 136 10.96 -4.78 -4.27
N LEU A 137 11.37 -4.61 -5.52
CA LEU A 137 10.92 -5.42 -6.65
C LEU A 137 11.96 -6.48 -7.08
N GLY A 138 13.00 -6.67 -6.25
CA GLY A 138 14.06 -7.64 -6.47
C GLY A 138 14.10 -8.78 -5.47
N ALA A 139 12.99 -9.08 -4.81
CA ALA A 139 12.94 -10.20 -3.88
C ALA A 139 12.99 -11.56 -4.61
N ALA A 140 13.44 -12.60 -3.93
CA ALA A 140 13.43 -13.95 -4.50
C ALA A 140 12.02 -14.50 -4.72
N ASN A 141 11.08 -14.12 -3.86
CA ASN A 141 9.67 -14.51 -3.92
C ASN A 141 8.78 -13.30 -3.62
N ASP A 142 7.56 -13.31 -4.18
CA ASP A 142 6.59 -12.27 -3.88
C ASP A 142 6.04 -12.43 -2.46
N THR A 143 6.15 -11.37 -1.67
CA THR A 143 5.61 -11.31 -0.30
C THR A 143 5.07 -9.92 -0.03
N SER A 144 3.85 -9.86 0.52
CA SER A 144 3.32 -8.67 1.17
C SER A 144 2.99 -9.00 2.61
N ARG A 145 3.39 -8.15 3.54
CA ARG A 145 3.15 -8.36 4.97
C ARG A 145 2.77 -7.06 5.63
N LEU A 146 1.72 -7.13 6.45
CA LEU A 146 1.28 -6.03 7.29
C LEU A 146 1.19 -6.50 8.73
N ARG A 147 1.70 -5.67 9.64
CA ARG A 147 1.57 -5.90 11.06
C ARG A 147 1.17 -4.60 11.73
N PHE A 148 0.07 -4.64 12.48
CA PHE A 148 -0.46 -3.54 13.27
C PHE A 148 -0.43 -3.90 14.75
N CYS A 149 0.25 -3.11 15.55
CA CYS A 149 0.31 -3.30 17.00
C CYS A 149 -0.55 -2.23 17.69
N PHE A 150 -1.53 -2.69 18.45
CA PHE A 150 -2.40 -1.89 19.30
C PHE A 150 -2.14 -2.21 20.77
N GLU A 151 -2.72 -1.44 21.69
CA GLU A 151 -2.63 -1.72 23.14
C GLU A 151 -3.25 -3.09 23.51
N GLY A 152 -4.34 -3.48 22.85
CA GLY A 152 -5.12 -4.66 23.18
C GLY A 152 -4.89 -5.87 22.27
N LEU A 153 -4.27 -5.69 21.10
CA LEU A 153 -4.00 -6.78 20.15
C LEU A 153 -2.88 -6.45 19.17
N THR A 154 -2.34 -7.49 18.55
CA THR A 154 -1.51 -7.38 17.35
C THR A 154 -2.21 -8.11 16.21
N ALA A 155 -2.44 -7.42 15.09
CA ALA A 155 -2.98 -8.01 13.87
C ALA A 155 -1.87 -8.16 12.83
N GLU A 156 -1.71 -9.34 12.27
CA GLU A 156 -0.66 -9.62 11.28
C GLU A 156 -1.24 -10.40 10.10
N SER A 157 -0.94 -9.96 8.86
CA SER A 157 -1.24 -10.72 7.67
C SER A 157 -0.23 -11.86 7.52
N GLY A 158 -0.71 -13.10 7.37
CA GLY A 158 0.12 -14.24 7.02
C GLY A 158 0.23 -14.38 5.51
N ALA A 159 1.33 -14.93 5.00
CA ALA A 159 1.46 -15.24 3.59
C ALA A 159 0.49 -16.37 3.21
N SER A 160 -0.38 -16.13 2.23
CA SER A 160 -1.16 -17.20 1.61
C SER A 160 -0.26 -18.02 0.69
N PRO A 161 -0.25 -19.36 0.80
CA PRO A 161 0.55 -20.21 -0.10
C PRO A 161 0.23 -19.99 -1.59
N ASP A 162 -1.03 -19.69 -1.90
CA ASP A 162 -1.49 -19.52 -3.27
C ASP A 162 -1.36 -18.10 -3.80
N LYS A 163 -1.35 -17.10 -2.90
CA LYS A 163 -1.28 -15.67 -3.24
C LYS A 163 -0.44 -14.90 -2.22
N PRO A 164 0.87 -15.14 -2.18
CA PRO A 164 1.75 -14.58 -1.15
C PRO A 164 1.91 -13.05 -1.20
N TYR A 165 1.43 -12.42 -2.26
CA TYR A 165 1.50 -10.98 -2.48
C TYR A 165 0.19 -10.23 -2.15
N SER A 166 -0.90 -10.93 -1.83
CA SER A 166 -2.23 -10.35 -1.65
C SER A 166 -2.72 -10.42 -0.20
N PRO A 167 -2.56 -9.38 0.62
CA PRO A 167 -3.10 -9.36 1.98
C PRO A 167 -4.62 -9.52 2.07
N ALA A 168 -5.35 -9.32 0.97
CA ALA A 168 -6.79 -9.56 0.93
C ALA A 168 -7.15 -11.05 1.06
N ASP A 169 -6.30 -11.91 0.51
CA ASP A 169 -6.49 -13.37 0.50
C ASP A 169 -5.75 -14.06 1.65
N ASP A 170 -4.95 -13.31 2.41
CA ASP A 170 -4.14 -13.85 3.51
C ASP A 170 -4.97 -14.34 4.69
N LYS A 171 -4.41 -15.32 5.37
CA LYS A 171 -4.85 -15.70 6.71
C LYS A 171 -4.24 -14.73 7.72
N TRP A 172 -5.08 -13.95 8.39
CA TRP A 172 -4.65 -13.01 9.41
C TRP A 172 -4.65 -13.65 10.80
N GLU A 173 -3.67 -13.27 11.61
CA GLU A 173 -3.58 -13.58 13.06
C GLU A 173 -3.92 -12.32 13.87
N PHE A 174 -4.50 -12.55 15.08
CA PHE A 174 -4.99 -11.47 15.94
C PHE A 174 -4.69 -11.76 17.41
#